data_0b51f1db4691a33b74dac980e6cf78c8
#
_entry.id   0b51f1db4691a33b74dac980e6cf78c8
#
_cell.length_a   1.000
_cell.length_b   1.000
_cell.length_c   1.000
_cell.angle_alpha   90.00
_cell.angle_beta   90.00
_cell.angle_gamma   90.00
#
_symmetry.space_group_name_H-M   'P 1'
#
loop_
_entity.id
_entity.type
_entity.pdbx_description
1 polymer ?
#
loop_
_entity_poly.entity_id
_entity_poly.type
_entity_poly.pdbx_seq_one_letter_code
_entity_poly.pdbx_strand_id
1 'polypeptide(L)'
;MSFWVITDSGLGGLSIAARCFQMLEVTPKSAAAVSGDELVYVNAVPHKDRGYNTMVSRAERLQTFRGLLQRVNRDLQPQGILVACHSLSLFLPELKDEFGSALDLRGVVEPTRTLGRKILADTEEELMVFAAPSTVAESVYKKALTAEHPEWKRRIHEQACPELASAISADAHGDSACSLIEHYVREALARMTPEKSVCGILGCTHYGYRSEFFRAALARHWPNASQVLDPNEVAAAELAEALPAAERFCFISPYPIPEFEQQTVSGFLHPVSPTVANGFLNEEVREDWSFEMKE
;
A
#
# COMPACT_ATOMS: atom_id res chain seq x y z
N MET A 1 18.65 4.50 -18.43
CA MET A 1 17.62 5.05 -17.53
C MET A 1 16.85 3.89 -16.98
N SER A 2 16.84 3.68 -15.68
CA SER A 2 15.92 2.73 -15.05
C SER A 2 14.55 3.39 -14.89
N PHE A 3 13.50 2.60 -15.15
CA PHE A 3 12.14 3.11 -15.11
C PHE A 3 11.28 2.10 -14.36
N TRP A 4 10.64 2.55 -13.29
CA TRP A 4 9.74 1.75 -12.47
C TRP A 4 8.37 2.38 -12.39
N VAL A 5 7.37 1.53 -12.21
CA VAL A 5 6.00 1.93 -11.93
C VAL A 5 5.59 1.50 -10.53
N ILE A 6 4.96 2.38 -9.77
CA ILE A 6 4.12 2.01 -8.62
C ILE A 6 2.67 2.06 -9.09
N THR A 7 1.87 1.06 -8.72
CA THR A 7 0.43 1.08 -8.97
C THR A 7 -0.35 0.71 -7.72
N ASP A 8 -1.43 1.41 -7.47
CA ASP A 8 -2.35 1.21 -6.34
C ASP A 8 -3.79 1.51 -6.76
N SER A 9 -4.76 0.89 -6.12
CA SER A 9 -6.19 1.12 -6.34
C SER A 9 -6.70 2.49 -5.88
N GLY A 10 -5.83 3.33 -5.38
CA GLY A 10 -6.08 4.67 -4.86
C GLY A 10 -4.79 5.44 -4.66
N LEU A 11 -4.70 6.23 -3.60
CA LEU A 11 -3.60 7.16 -3.33
C LEU A 11 -2.65 6.72 -2.20
N GLY A 12 -2.91 5.57 -1.57
CA GLY A 12 -2.11 5.11 -0.41
C GLY A 12 -0.66 4.78 -0.76
N GLY A 13 -0.43 4.19 -1.92
CA GLY A 13 0.90 3.84 -2.42
C GLY A 13 1.83 5.04 -2.68
N LEU A 14 1.30 6.27 -2.76
CA LEU A 14 2.11 7.48 -2.82
C LEU A 14 2.99 7.65 -1.57
N SER A 15 2.59 7.09 -0.42
CA SER A 15 3.41 7.06 0.79
C SER A 15 4.70 6.27 0.59
N ILE A 16 4.66 5.18 -0.18
CA ILE A 16 5.84 4.38 -0.54
C ILE A 16 6.77 5.18 -1.45
N ALA A 17 6.20 5.84 -2.48
CA ALA A 17 6.96 6.71 -3.38
C ALA A 17 7.68 7.83 -2.62
N ALA A 18 6.96 8.54 -1.73
CA ALA A 18 7.51 9.64 -0.96
C ALA A 18 8.66 9.18 -0.05
N ARG A 19 8.50 8.06 0.65
CA ARG A 19 9.56 7.49 1.51
C ARG A 19 10.76 6.99 0.69
N CYS A 20 10.53 6.40 -0.49
CA CYS A 20 11.59 6.03 -1.41
C CYS A 20 12.44 7.26 -1.78
N PHE A 21 11.82 8.35 -2.24
CA PHE A 21 12.53 9.59 -2.56
C PHE A 21 13.24 10.19 -1.35
N GLN A 22 12.62 10.19 -0.18
CA GLN A 22 13.27 10.65 1.06
C GLN A 22 14.56 9.87 1.36
N MET A 23 14.55 8.54 1.19
CA MET A 23 15.75 7.70 1.38
C MET A 23 16.83 8.01 0.36
N LEU A 24 16.45 8.25 -0.91
CA LEU A 24 17.40 8.61 -1.99
C LEU A 24 18.04 10.00 -1.78
N GLU A 25 17.32 10.95 -1.18
CA GLU A 25 17.84 12.29 -0.89
C GLU A 25 18.91 12.27 0.20
N VAL A 26 18.83 11.36 1.18
CA VAL A 26 19.80 11.26 2.29
C VAL A 26 20.93 10.29 2.00
N THR A 27 20.84 9.48 0.94
CA THR A 27 21.89 8.53 0.56
C THR A 27 22.91 9.23 -0.35
N PRO A 28 24.23 9.18 -0.05
CA PRO A 28 25.24 9.75 -0.93
C PRO A 28 25.14 9.16 -2.32
N LYS A 29 24.91 9.98 -3.34
CA LYS A 29 24.85 9.52 -4.73
C LYS A 29 26.21 8.96 -5.14
N SER A 30 26.25 7.71 -5.61
CA SER A 30 27.42 7.13 -6.23
C SER A 30 27.78 7.95 -7.49
N ALA A 31 29.06 8.26 -7.68
CA ALA A 31 29.55 8.95 -8.88
C ALA A 31 29.27 8.17 -10.19
N ALA A 32 28.87 6.89 -10.09
CA ALA A 32 28.47 6.04 -11.20
C ALA A 32 26.95 6.04 -11.46
N ALA A 33 26.14 6.73 -10.64
CA ALA A 33 24.72 6.82 -10.86
C ALA A 33 24.45 7.63 -12.14
N VAL A 34 23.91 6.96 -13.15
CA VAL A 34 23.47 7.60 -14.39
C VAL A 34 22.24 8.43 -14.05
N SER A 35 22.35 9.75 -14.14
CA SER A 35 21.24 10.67 -13.89
C SER A 35 20.08 10.39 -14.84
N GLY A 36 18.87 10.36 -14.32
CA GLY A 36 17.66 10.31 -15.12
C GLY A 36 16.72 9.12 -14.90
N ASP A 37 16.92 8.32 -13.83
CA ASP A 37 15.94 7.29 -13.45
C ASP A 37 14.61 7.94 -13.04
N GLU A 38 13.52 7.32 -13.40
CA GLU A 38 12.16 7.84 -13.21
C GLU A 38 11.28 6.84 -12.49
N LEU A 39 10.47 7.35 -11.57
CA LEU A 39 9.39 6.62 -10.93
C LEU A 39 8.06 7.19 -11.37
N VAL A 40 7.21 6.35 -11.94
CA VAL A 40 5.85 6.72 -12.33
C VAL A 40 4.86 6.06 -11.41
N TYR A 41 3.95 6.84 -10.87
CA TYR A 41 2.79 6.30 -10.17
C TYR A 41 1.61 6.20 -11.13
N VAL A 42 1.02 5.03 -11.21
CA VAL A 42 -0.19 4.77 -11.99
C VAL A 42 -1.34 4.48 -11.04
N ASN A 43 -2.29 5.40 -10.94
CA ASN A 43 -3.52 5.17 -10.20
C ASN A 43 -4.37 4.11 -10.91
N ALA A 44 -4.54 2.96 -10.26
CA ALA A 44 -5.27 1.82 -10.82
C ALA A 44 -6.79 1.92 -10.61
N VAL A 45 -7.32 3.10 -10.27
CA VAL A 45 -8.76 3.26 -10.08
C VAL A 45 -9.51 2.83 -11.35
N PRO A 46 -10.44 1.85 -11.24
CA PRO A 46 -11.02 1.23 -12.44
C PRO A 46 -12.13 2.06 -13.09
N HIS A 47 -12.87 2.81 -12.30
CA HIS A 47 -14.00 3.64 -12.73
C HIS A 47 -14.04 4.92 -11.90
N LYS A 48 -14.60 5.98 -12.47
CA LYS A 48 -14.70 7.29 -11.81
C LYS A 48 -15.36 7.22 -10.44
N ASP A 49 -16.44 6.43 -10.32
CA ASP A 49 -17.29 6.38 -9.12
C ASP A 49 -17.25 5.02 -8.40
N ARG A 50 -16.41 4.08 -8.84
CA ARG A 50 -16.35 2.72 -8.29
C ARG A 50 -14.92 2.20 -8.21
N GLY A 51 -14.50 1.83 -7.00
CA GLY A 51 -13.24 1.15 -6.78
C GLY A 51 -13.35 -0.40 -6.87
N TYR A 52 -12.24 -1.10 -6.75
CA TYR A 52 -12.20 -2.56 -6.75
C TYR A 52 -13.06 -3.21 -5.65
N ASN A 53 -13.22 -2.55 -4.50
CA ASN A 53 -14.01 -3.07 -3.38
C ASN A 53 -15.51 -3.15 -3.66
N THR A 54 -16.01 -2.45 -4.68
CA THR A 54 -17.40 -2.46 -5.10
C THR A 54 -17.68 -3.44 -6.25
N MET A 55 -16.67 -4.10 -6.79
CA MET A 55 -16.81 -5.12 -7.82
C MET A 55 -17.40 -6.41 -7.24
N VAL A 56 -18.30 -7.02 -8.00
CA VAL A 56 -19.13 -8.15 -7.54
C VAL A 56 -18.30 -9.40 -7.25
N SER A 57 -17.23 -9.66 -8.00
CA SER A 57 -16.49 -10.89 -7.89
C SER A 57 -14.97 -10.69 -7.88
N ARG A 58 -14.27 -11.67 -7.30
CA ARG A 58 -12.80 -11.74 -7.37
C ARG A 58 -12.32 -11.84 -8.82
N ALA A 59 -13.05 -12.56 -9.67
CA ALA A 59 -12.70 -12.72 -11.09
C ALA A 59 -12.78 -11.38 -11.85
N GLU A 60 -13.78 -10.55 -11.58
CA GLU A 60 -13.90 -9.21 -12.15
C GLU A 60 -12.72 -8.33 -11.72
N ARG A 61 -12.38 -8.30 -10.43
CA ARG A 61 -11.23 -7.56 -9.91
C ARG A 61 -9.91 -8.00 -10.57
N LEU A 62 -9.70 -9.32 -10.68
CA LEU A 62 -8.51 -9.88 -11.33
C LEU A 62 -8.41 -9.47 -12.80
N GLN A 63 -9.51 -9.58 -13.57
CA GLN A 63 -9.50 -9.23 -15.00
C GLN A 63 -9.27 -7.74 -15.22
N THR A 64 -9.91 -6.89 -14.43
CA THR A 64 -9.71 -5.44 -14.50
C THR A 64 -8.26 -5.08 -14.21
N PHE A 65 -7.69 -5.63 -13.14
CA PHE A 65 -6.30 -5.38 -12.78
C PHE A 65 -5.29 -5.95 -13.77
N ARG A 66 -5.56 -7.15 -14.30
CA ARG A 66 -4.79 -7.74 -15.41
C ARG A 66 -4.73 -6.80 -16.60
N GLY A 67 -5.87 -6.25 -17.02
CA GLY A 67 -5.97 -5.31 -18.13
C GLY A 67 -5.13 -4.05 -17.90
N LEU A 68 -5.11 -3.52 -16.68
CA LEU A 68 -4.26 -2.40 -16.30
C LEU A 68 -2.78 -2.75 -16.44
N LEU A 69 -2.33 -3.85 -15.82
CA LEU A 69 -0.92 -4.25 -15.87
C LEU A 69 -0.44 -4.50 -17.30
N GLN A 70 -1.28 -5.13 -18.14
CA GLN A 70 -0.97 -5.33 -19.56
C GLN A 70 -0.81 -3.99 -20.29
N ARG A 71 -1.67 -3.00 -20.00
CA ARG A 71 -1.59 -1.66 -20.57
C ARG A 71 -0.32 -0.94 -20.12
N VAL A 72 -0.07 -0.91 -18.80
CA VAL A 72 1.15 -0.33 -18.23
C VAL A 72 2.40 -0.93 -18.87
N ASN A 73 2.47 -2.27 -18.97
CA ASN A 73 3.62 -2.95 -19.56
C ASN A 73 3.78 -2.62 -21.05
N ARG A 74 2.69 -2.57 -21.82
CA ARG A 74 2.71 -2.26 -23.25
C ARG A 74 3.11 -0.81 -23.55
N ASP A 75 2.50 0.14 -22.83
CA ASP A 75 2.57 1.57 -23.15
C ASP A 75 3.77 2.25 -22.49
N LEU A 76 4.20 1.78 -21.33
CA LEU A 76 5.30 2.37 -20.57
C LEU A 76 6.58 1.52 -20.62
N GLN A 77 6.49 0.20 -20.77
CA GLN A 77 7.62 -0.74 -20.80
C GLN A 77 8.59 -0.59 -19.61
N PRO A 78 8.10 -0.61 -18.37
CA PRO A 78 8.94 -0.45 -17.19
C PRO A 78 9.83 -1.66 -16.96
N GLN A 79 10.96 -1.47 -16.26
CA GLN A 79 11.82 -2.57 -15.80
C GLN A 79 11.16 -3.33 -14.63
N GLY A 80 10.37 -2.63 -13.83
CA GLY A 80 9.64 -3.23 -12.72
C GLY A 80 8.35 -2.49 -12.38
N ILE A 81 7.43 -3.23 -11.79
CA ILE A 81 6.17 -2.71 -11.27
C ILE A 81 6.04 -3.12 -9.80
N LEU A 82 5.87 -2.15 -8.91
CA LEU A 82 5.47 -2.38 -7.54
C LEU A 82 3.96 -2.19 -7.40
N VAL A 83 3.24 -3.26 -7.12
CA VAL A 83 1.81 -3.22 -6.78
C VAL A 83 1.70 -2.84 -5.30
N ALA A 84 1.48 -1.57 -5.03
CA ALA A 84 1.44 -1.00 -3.69
C ALA A 84 0.12 -1.34 -2.95
N CYS A 85 -0.93 -1.71 -3.68
CA CYS A 85 -2.21 -2.08 -3.08
C CYS A 85 -2.16 -3.50 -2.48
N HIS A 86 -2.44 -3.63 -1.18
CA HIS A 86 -2.48 -4.93 -0.50
C HIS A 86 -3.51 -5.88 -1.13
N SER A 87 -4.70 -5.40 -1.45
CA SER A 87 -5.75 -6.23 -2.05
C SER A 87 -5.47 -6.61 -3.51
N LEU A 88 -4.78 -5.77 -4.29
CA LEU A 88 -4.38 -6.10 -5.66
C LEU A 88 -3.13 -6.98 -5.71
N SER A 89 -2.23 -6.87 -4.74
CA SER A 89 -1.05 -7.74 -4.63
C SER A 89 -1.41 -9.22 -4.49
N LEU A 90 -2.66 -9.54 -4.09
CA LEU A 90 -3.15 -10.91 -4.01
C LEU A 90 -3.25 -11.61 -5.35
N PHE A 91 -3.34 -10.86 -6.43
CA PHE A 91 -3.44 -11.39 -7.78
C PHE A 91 -2.07 -11.70 -8.40
N LEU A 92 -0.98 -11.23 -7.79
CA LEU A 92 0.35 -11.39 -8.35
C LEU A 92 0.78 -12.85 -8.59
N PRO A 93 0.48 -13.83 -7.72
CA PRO A 93 0.81 -15.22 -7.98
C PRO A 93 0.17 -15.77 -9.28
N GLU A 94 -1.02 -15.24 -9.66
CA GLU A 94 -1.75 -15.65 -10.86
C GLU A 94 -1.32 -14.86 -12.12
N LEU A 95 -0.67 -13.70 -11.92
CA LEU A 95 -0.31 -12.78 -13.01
C LEU A 95 1.17 -12.83 -13.39
N LYS A 96 2.07 -13.22 -12.47
CA LYS A 96 3.52 -13.19 -12.72
C LYS A 96 3.95 -13.96 -13.98
N ASP A 97 3.36 -15.11 -14.22
CA ASP A 97 3.70 -15.95 -15.36
C ASP A 97 3.34 -15.30 -16.71
N GLU A 98 2.35 -14.40 -16.73
CA GLU A 98 1.91 -13.72 -17.95
C GLU A 98 2.91 -12.65 -18.42
N PHE A 99 3.68 -12.07 -17.49
CA PHE A 99 4.62 -10.99 -17.81
C PHE A 99 6.06 -11.48 -18.02
N GLY A 100 6.32 -12.75 -17.74
CA GLY A 100 7.64 -13.38 -17.90
C GLY A 100 8.69 -12.84 -16.93
N SER A 101 9.92 -13.32 -17.08
CA SER A 101 11.06 -12.96 -16.22
C SER A 101 11.68 -11.59 -16.54
N ALA A 102 11.26 -10.94 -17.62
CA ALA A 102 11.82 -9.65 -18.05
C ALA A 102 11.25 -8.47 -17.24
N LEU A 103 10.07 -8.62 -16.64
CA LEU A 103 9.43 -7.62 -15.79
C LEU A 103 9.56 -8.02 -14.33
N ASP A 104 10.22 -7.18 -13.53
CA ASP A 104 10.26 -7.34 -12.07
C ASP A 104 8.92 -6.91 -11.45
N LEU A 105 8.04 -7.88 -11.18
CA LEU A 105 6.70 -7.63 -10.64
C LEU A 105 6.66 -7.96 -9.15
N ARG A 106 6.58 -6.92 -8.31
CA ARG A 106 6.58 -7.00 -6.84
C ARG A 106 5.26 -6.53 -6.25
N GLY A 107 4.99 -6.92 -5.00
CA GLY A 107 3.81 -6.46 -4.25
C GLY A 107 4.08 -6.34 -2.76
N VAL A 108 3.22 -5.58 -2.07
CA VAL A 108 3.38 -5.24 -0.65
C VAL A 108 2.98 -6.34 0.34
N VAL A 109 2.45 -7.47 -0.15
CA VAL A 109 2.17 -8.63 0.71
C VAL A 109 3.47 -9.23 1.27
N GLU A 110 4.54 -9.29 0.47
CA GLU A 110 5.82 -9.86 0.90
C GLU A 110 6.51 -9.04 2.00
N PRO A 111 6.65 -7.71 1.89
CA PRO A 111 7.08 -6.85 3.00
C PRO A 111 6.30 -7.08 4.29
N THR A 112 4.98 -7.19 4.20
CA THR A 112 4.10 -7.44 5.36
C THR A 112 4.36 -8.83 5.96
N ARG A 113 4.54 -9.85 5.12
CA ARG A 113 4.88 -11.22 5.54
C ARG A 113 6.23 -11.25 6.25
N THR A 114 7.23 -10.56 5.72
CA THR A 114 8.57 -10.48 6.32
C THR A 114 8.51 -9.89 7.73
N LEU A 115 7.81 -8.78 7.91
CA LEU A 115 7.62 -8.17 9.24
C LEU A 115 6.88 -9.11 10.20
N GLY A 116 5.78 -9.70 9.75
CA GLY A 116 4.98 -10.62 10.56
C GLY A 116 5.76 -11.88 10.98
N ARG A 117 6.54 -12.47 10.07
CA ARG A 117 7.42 -13.62 10.38
C ARG A 117 8.45 -13.26 11.44
N LYS A 118 9.09 -12.11 11.34
CA LYS A 118 10.08 -11.66 12.32
C LYS A 118 9.47 -11.59 13.71
N ILE A 119 8.30 -10.97 13.88
CA ILE A 119 7.63 -10.89 15.18
C ILE A 119 7.25 -12.28 15.70
N LEU A 120 6.62 -13.12 14.87
CA LEU A 120 6.12 -14.44 15.30
C LEU A 120 7.25 -15.42 15.62
N ALA A 121 8.41 -15.31 14.96
CA ALA A 121 9.57 -16.14 15.20
C ALA A 121 10.38 -15.70 16.42
N ASP A 122 10.54 -14.39 16.61
CA ASP A 122 11.45 -13.82 17.62
C ASP A 122 10.77 -13.58 18.97
N THR A 123 9.42 -13.57 19.01
CA THR A 123 8.65 -13.22 20.21
C THR A 123 7.44 -14.15 20.42
N GLU A 124 6.79 -14.04 21.59
CA GLU A 124 5.50 -14.68 21.89
C GLU A 124 4.30 -13.75 21.62
N GLU A 125 4.52 -12.62 20.95
CA GLU A 125 3.49 -11.65 20.67
C GLU A 125 2.42 -12.17 19.70
N GLU A 126 1.22 -11.64 19.79
CA GLU A 126 0.18 -11.84 18.81
C GLU A 126 0.23 -10.72 17.77
N LEU A 127 -0.09 -11.02 16.52
CA LEU A 127 -0.21 -10.03 15.45
C LEU A 127 -1.65 -9.61 15.27
N MET A 128 -1.87 -8.29 15.25
CA MET A 128 -3.13 -7.69 14.82
C MET A 128 -2.91 -6.97 13.49
N VAL A 129 -3.43 -7.53 12.40
CA VAL A 129 -3.33 -6.92 11.07
C VAL A 129 -4.61 -6.12 10.78
N PHE A 130 -4.48 -4.80 10.68
CA PHE A 130 -5.55 -3.91 10.26
C PHE A 130 -5.54 -3.80 8.73
N ALA A 131 -6.62 -4.16 8.05
CA ALA A 131 -6.62 -4.21 6.59
C ALA A 131 -7.99 -3.86 5.97
N ALA A 132 -8.02 -3.68 4.65
CA ALA A 132 -9.25 -3.49 3.92
C ALA A 132 -10.15 -4.74 4.01
N PRO A 133 -11.49 -4.59 3.95
CA PRO A 133 -12.44 -5.72 4.05
C PRO A 133 -12.15 -6.86 3.06
N SER A 134 -11.78 -6.54 1.82
CA SER A 134 -11.44 -7.54 0.80
C SER A 134 -10.18 -8.35 1.16
N THR A 135 -9.18 -7.73 1.77
CA THR A 135 -7.95 -8.39 2.23
C THR A 135 -8.23 -9.36 3.37
N VAL A 136 -9.05 -8.93 4.34
CA VAL A 136 -9.45 -9.75 5.48
C VAL A 136 -10.37 -10.91 5.07
N ALA A 137 -11.32 -10.66 4.18
CA ALA A 137 -12.23 -11.71 3.67
C ALA A 137 -11.48 -12.87 3.00
N GLU A 138 -10.36 -12.59 2.36
CA GLU A 138 -9.49 -13.61 1.76
C GLU A 138 -8.45 -14.19 2.75
N SER A 139 -8.39 -13.68 3.98
CA SER A 139 -7.44 -14.09 5.05
C SER A 139 -5.99 -14.12 4.57
N VAL A 140 -5.59 -13.08 3.86
CA VAL A 140 -4.34 -13.01 3.13
C VAL A 140 -3.13 -13.24 3.99
N TYR A 141 -3.01 -12.45 5.05
CA TYR A 141 -1.83 -12.50 5.92
C TYR A 141 -1.82 -13.75 6.78
N LYS A 142 -2.99 -14.14 7.27
CA LYS A 142 -3.11 -15.39 8.03
C LYS A 142 -2.66 -16.59 7.19
N LYS A 143 -3.15 -16.70 5.95
CA LYS A 143 -2.73 -17.76 5.02
C LYS A 143 -1.23 -17.69 4.69
N ALA A 144 -0.72 -16.51 4.34
CA ALA A 144 0.67 -16.32 3.97
C ALA A 144 1.65 -16.65 5.11
N LEU A 145 1.31 -16.29 6.36
CA LEU A 145 2.14 -16.53 7.53
C LEU A 145 2.03 -17.96 8.07
N THR A 146 0.90 -18.63 7.85
CA THR A 146 0.70 -20.00 8.36
C THR A 146 1.00 -21.08 7.32
N ALA A 147 1.32 -20.74 6.08
CA ALA A 147 1.65 -21.71 5.04
C ALA A 147 2.85 -22.59 5.43
N GLU A 148 3.89 -22.00 6.02
CA GLU A 148 5.10 -22.67 6.48
C GLU A 148 5.07 -22.96 7.99
N HIS A 149 4.26 -22.21 8.76
CA HIS A 149 4.17 -22.24 10.21
C HIS A 149 2.72 -22.33 10.70
N PRO A 150 2.06 -23.51 10.55
CA PRO A 150 0.66 -23.70 10.95
C PRO A 150 0.38 -23.38 12.43
N GLU A 151 1.37 -23.54 13.30
CA GLU A 151 1.31 -23.26 14.74
C GLU A 151 1.01 -21.80 15.05
N TRP A 152 1.36 -20.86 14.17
CA TRP A 152 1.12 -19.43 14.37
C TRP A 152 -0.35 -19.02 14.17
N LYS A 153 -1.19 -19.91 13.65
CA LYS A 153 -2.60 -19.61 13.29
C LYS A 153 -3.38 -18.93 14.42
N ARG A 154 -3.10 -19.27 15.67
CA ARG A 154 -3.80 -18.71 16.84
C ARG A 154 -3.26 -17.35 17.27
N ARG A 155 -2.08 -16.99 16.80
CA ARG A 155 -1.40 -15.74 17.12
C ARG A 155 -1.64 -14.64 16.08
N ILE A 156 -2.37 -14.92 15.00
CA ILE A 156 -2.61 -13.97 13.91
C ILE A 156 -4.10 -13.63 13.88
N HIS A 157 -4.38 -12.34 14.05
CA HIS A 157 -5.71 -11.75 14.01
C HIS A 157 -5.77 -10.73 12.89
N GLU A 158 -6.89 -10.70 12.17
CA GLU A 158 -7.12 -9.74 11.08
C GLU A 158 -8.37 -8.92 11.42
N GLN A 159 -8.26 -7.59 11.35
CA GLN A 159 -9.32 -6.63 11.56
C GLN A 159 -9.65 -5.93 10.26
N ALA A 160 -10.86 -6.09 9.77
CA ALA A 160 -11.38 -5.32 8.66
C ALA A 160 -11.68 -3.88 9.11
N CYS A 161 -11.24 -2.90 8.31
CA CYS A 161 -11.47 -1.47 8.57
C CYS A 161 -12.17 -0.84 7.37
N PRO A 162 -13.49 -1.08 7.17
CA PRO A 162 -14.26 -0.48 6.10
C PRO A 162 -14.17 1.05 6.13
N GLU A 163 -14.23 1.70 4.98
CA GLU A 163 -14.22 3.15 4.78
C GLU A 163 -12.98 3.90 5.31
N LEU A 164 -12.10 3.25 6.09
CA LEU A 164 -10.96 3.94 6.70
C LEU A 164 -9.99 4.52 5.67
N ALA A 165 -9.72 3.82 4.57
CA ALA A 165 -8.83 4.33 3.53
C ALA A 165 -9.38 5.62 2.90
N SER A 166 -10.68 5.65 2.58
CA SER A 166 -11.36 6.84 2.05
C SER A 166 -11.41 7.98 3.08
N ALA A 167 -11.69 7.67 4.34
CA ALA A 167 -11.68 8.68 5.41
C ALA A 167 -10.30 9.33 5.57
N ILE A 168 -9.21 8.56 5.45
CA ILE A 168 -7.84 9.10 5.51
C ILE A 168 -7.58 10.05 4.35
N SER A 169 -7.97 9.69 3.12
CA SER A 169 -7.73 10.53 1.94
C SER A 169 -8.61 11.79 1.90
N ALA A 170 -9.79 11.75 2.51
CA ALA A 170 -10.76 12.83 2.48
C ALA A 170 -10.61 13.84 3.65
N ASP A 171 -9.96 13.45 4.75
CA ASP A 171 -9.94 14.22 5.99
C ASP A 171 -8.52 14.70 6.36
N ALA A 172 -8.21 15.94 5.97
CA ALA A 172 -6.92 16.56 6.25
C ALA A 172 -6.65 16.73 7.76
N HIS A 173 -7.67 16.95 8.56
CA HIS A 173 -7.55 17.10 10.03
C HIS A 173 -7.44 15.75 10.73
N GLY A 174 -8.05 14.71 10.17
CA GLY A 174 -7.97 13.34 10.65
C GLY A 174 -9.01 12.96 11.71
N ASP A 175 -10.03 13.78 11.95
CA ASP A 175 -11.05 13.52 12.98
C ASP A 175 -11.86 12.26 12.69
N SER A 176 -12.31 12.10 11.42
CA SER A 176 -13.02 10.90 10.97
C SER A 176 -12.13 9.67 11.02
N ALA A 177 -10.90 9.80 10.52
CA ALA A 177 -9.92 8.72 10.50
C ALA A 177 -9.57 8.28 11.93
N CYS A 178 -9.35 9.22 12.85
CA CYS A 178 -9.08 8.95 14.25
C CYS A 178 -10.24 8.18 14.91
N SER A 179 -11.48 8.61 14.70
CA SER A 179 -12.67 7.96 15.24
C SER A 179 -12.83 6.53 14.74
N LEU A 180 -12.62 6.30 13.46
CA LEU A 180 -12.66 4.96 12.85
C LEU A 180 -11.53 4.06 13.37
N ILE A 181 -10.31 4.57 13.49
CA ILE A 181 -9.17 3.83 14.03
C ILE A 181 -9.44 3.41 15.47
N GLU A 182 -9.90 4.34 16.32
CA GLU A 182 -10.30 4.03 17.70
C GLU A 182 -11.37 2.92 17.74
N HIS A 183 -12.37 3.02 16.89
CA HIS A 183 -13.43 2.01 16.80
C HIS A 183 -12.86 0.63 16.44
N TYR A 184 -12.06 0.53 15.35
CA TYR A 184 -11.53 -0.75 14.89
C TYR A 184 -10.48 -1.34 15.84
N VAL A 185 -9.67 -0.53 16.47
CA VAL A 185 -8.74 -0.99 17.51
C VAL A 185 -9.52 -1.60 18.68
N ARG A 186 -10.55 -0.94 19.19
CA ARG A 186 -11.38 -1.49 20.27
C ARG A 186 -12.10 -2.78 19.88
N GLU A 187 -12.69 -2.82 18.68
CA GLU A 187 -13.33 -4.02 18.13
C GLU A 187 -12.36 -5.19 18.04
N ALA A 188 -11.15 -4.96 17.53
CA ALA A 188 -10.10 -5.95 17.41
C ALA A 188 -9.71 -6.51 18.78
N LEU A 189 -9.42 -5.64 19.71
CA LEU A 189 -8.94 -6.00 21.05
C LEU A 189 -10.00 -6.73 21.89
N ALA A 190 -11.29 -6.47 21.67
CA ALA A 190 -12.39 -7.17 22.35
C ALA A 190 -12.41 -8.69 22.05
N ARG A 191 -11.70 -9.15 21.01
CA ARG A 191 -11.60 -10.56 20.63
C ARG A 191 -10.30 -11.23 21.10
N MET A 192 -9.44 -10.50 21.79
CA MET A 192 -8.12 -10.94 22.22
C MET A 192 -8.07 -11.23 23.72
N THR A 193 -7.06 -12.00 24.12
CA THR A 193 -6.81 -12.30 25.55
C THR A 193 -6.00 -11.15 26.15
N PRO A 194 -6.49 -10.47 27.21
CA PRO A 194 -5.90 -9.24 27.75
C PRO A 194 -4.43 -9.32 28.18
N GLU A 195 -3.97 -10.52 28.56
CA GLU A 195 -2.61 -10.74 29.08
C GLU A 195 -1.55 -10.84 27.98
N LYS A 196 -1.97 -10.97 26.71
CA LYS A 196 -1.03 -11.16 25.60
C LYS A 196 -0.43 -9.82 25.14
N SER A 197 0.84 -9.87 24.78
CA SER A 197 1.47 -8.76 24.06
C SER A 197 1.02 -8.76 22.59
N VAL A 198 0.83 -7.59 22.01
CA VAL A 198 0.30 -7.42 20.65
C VAL A 198 1.15 -6.46 19.85
N CYS A 199 1.52 -6.90 18.65
CA CYS A 199 2.09 -6.05 17.61
C CYS A 199 1.03 -5.75 16.53
N GLY A 200 0.79 -4.47 16.24
CA GLY A 200 -0.06 -4.04 15.14
C GLY A 200 0.70 -4.04 13.80
N ILE A 201 0.04 -4.45 12.71
CA ILE A 201 0.56 -4.30 11.34
C ILE A 201 -0.48 -3.58 10.48
N LEU A 202 -0.03 -2.61 9.68
CA LEU A 202 -0.88 -1.83 8.78
C LEU A 202 -0.98 -2.53 7.41
N GLY A 203 -2.04 -3.29 7.19
CA GLY A 203 -2.32 -4.07 5.98
C GLY A 203 -3.06 -3.29 4.89
N CYS A 204 -2.91 -1.96 4.85
CA CYS A 204 -3.38 -1.07 3.80
C CYS A 204 -2.43 0.12 3.69
N THR A 205 -2.05 0.49 2.48
CA THR A 205 -1.09 1.57 2.21
C THR A 205 -1.54 2.93 2.75
N HIS A 206 -2.83 3.22 2.73
CA HIS A 206 -3.39 4.46 3.30
C HIS A 206 -3.17 4.59 4.81
N TYR A 207 -3.12 3.48 5.54
CA TYR A 207 -3.03 3.52 7.01
C TYR A 207 -1.69 4.07 7.50
N GLY A 208 -0.65 3.97 6.67
CA GLY A 208 0.66 4.58 6.92
C GLY A 208 0.61 6.09 7.09
N TYR A 209 -0.32 6.80 6.45
CA TYR A 209 -0.52 8.25 6.63
C TYR A 209 -0.98 8.64 8.04
N ARG A 210 -1.57 7.70 8.77
CA ARG A 210 -2.11 7.90 10.13
C ARG A 210 -1.60 6.84 11.11
N SER A 211 -0.39 6.35 10.90
CA SER A 211 0.22 5.33 11.78
C SER A 211 0.28 5.76 13.25
N GLU A 212 0.43 7.05 13.50
CA GLU A 212 0.42 7.63 14.85
C GLU A 212 -0.91 7.45 15.57
N PHE A 213 -2.05 7.49 14.87
CA PHE A 213 -3.36 7.26 15.46
C PHE A 213 -3.54 5.81 15.88
N PHE A 214 -3.05 4.85 15.08
CA PHE A 214 -3.04 3.44 15.47
C PHE A 214 -2.16 3.20 16.69
N ARG A 215 -0.96 3.80 16.76
CA ARG A 215 -0.08 3.70 17.93
C ARG A 215 -0.75 4.26 19.17
N ALA A 216 -1.36 5.45 19.06
CA ALA A 216 -2.06 6.09 20.17
C ALA A 216 -3.27 5.28 20.66
N ALA A 217 -4.08 4.76 19.75
CA ALA A 217 -5.25 3.95 20.08
C ALA A 217 -4.84 2.62 20.74
N LEU A 218 -3.86 1.91 20.17
CA LEU A 218 -3.34 0.68 20.78
C LEU A 218 -2.76 0.93 22.16
N ALA A 219 -1.91 1.94 22.34
CA ALA A 219 -1.33 2.26 23.65
C ALA A 219 -2.40 2.63 24.69
N ARG A 220 -3.50 3.27 24.27
CA ARG A 220 -4.60 3.65 25.16
C ARG A 220 -5.42 2.46 25.64
N HIS A 221 -5.69 1.51 24.74
CA HIS A 221 -6.64 0.42 25.01
C HIS A 221 -5.96 -0.91 25.35
N TRP A 222 -4.65 -1.03 25.10
CA TRP A 222 -3.91 -2.25 25.34
C TRP A 222 -2.54 -1.97 25.96
N PRO A 223 -2.42 -2.07 27.31
CA PRO A 223 -1.18 -1.75 28.02
C PRO A 223 0.04 -2.56 27.57
N ASN A 224 -0.20 -3.76 27.01
CA ASN A 224 0.84 -4.67 26.52
C ASN A 224 1.04 -4.54 24.98
N ALA A 225 0.55 -3.49 24.33
CA ALA A 225 0.88 -3.24 22.94
C ALA A 225 2.36 -2.88 22.79
N SER A 226 3.08 -3.59 21.92
CA SER A 226 4.51 -3.38 21.74
C SER A 226 4.78 -2.28 20.72
N GLN A 227 4.21 -2.39 19.54
CA GLN A 227 4.47 -1.49 18.42
C GLN A 227 3.39 -1.58 17.34
N VAL A 228 3.46 -0.64 16.39
CA VAL A 228 2.72 -0.68 15.12
C VAL A 228 3.72 -0.60 13.98
N LEU A 229 3.73 -1.60 13.12
CA LEU A 229 4.61 -1.73 11.97
C LEU A 229 3.88 -1.29 10.70
N ASP A 230 4.59 -0.53 9.88
CA ASP A 230 4.12 -0.06 8.57
C ASP A 230 4.93 -0.75 7.44
N PRO A 231 4.34 -1.71 6.71
CA PRO A 231 5.03 -2.37 5.61
C PRO A 231 5.45 -1.44 4.46
N ASN A 232 4.87 -0.24 4.37
CA ASN A 232 5.25 0.75 3.38
C ASN A 232 6.73 1.18 3.53
N GLU A 233 7.27 1.14 4.76
CA GLU A 233 8.68 1.45 5.02
C GLU A 233 9.62 0.43 4.37
N VAL A 234 9.28 -0.86 4.49
CA VAL A 234 10.06 -1.94 3.88
C VAL A 234 9.96 -1.88 2.34
N ALA A 235 8.74 -1.71 1.83
CA ALA A 235 8.52 -1.60 0.38
C ALA A 235 9.25 -0.39 -0.23
N ALA A 236 9.31 0.73 0.50
CA ALA A 236 10.04 1.92 0.06
C ALA A 236 11.56 1.70 0.03
N ALA A 237 12.12 0.98 1.01
CA ALA A 237 13.53 0.63 1.04
C ALA A 237 13.91 -0.31 -0.13
N GLU A 238 13.11 -1.36 -0.37
CA GLU A 238 13.31 -2.28 -1.50
C GLU A 238 13.22 -1.56 -2.85
N LEU A 239 12.33 -0.57 -2.97
CA LEU A 239 12.21 0.25 -4.18
C LEU A 239 13.39 1.19 -4.36
N ALA A 240 13.88 1.82 -3.28
CA ALA A 240 15.05 2.69 -3.31
C ALA A 240 16.32 1.93 -3.72
N GLU A 241 16.45 0.66 -3.31
CA GLU A 241 17.54 -0.22 -3.78
C GLU A 241 17.41 -0.55 -5.27
N ALA A 242 16.20 -0.70 -5.79
CA ALA A 242 15.95 -0.98 -7.21
C ALA A 242 16.14 0.24 -8.12
N LEU A 243 15.98 1.46 -7.56
CA LEU A 243 16.04 2.75 -8.26
C LEU A 243 16.98 3.74 -7.57
N PRO A 244 18.28 3.43 -7.44
CA PRO A 244 19.20 4.24 -6.63
C PRO A 244 19.45 5.65 -7.19
N ALA A 245 19.05 5.94 -8.42
CA ALA A 245 19.27 7.21 -9.10
C ALA A 245 17.95 7.91 -9.52
N ALA A 246 16.82 7.57 -8.92
CA ALA A 246 15.55 8.22 -9.25
C ALA A 246 15.57 9.71 -8.87
N GLU A 247 15.29 10.56 -9.85
CA GLU A 247 15.28 12.02 -9.71
C GLU A 247 13.94 12.63 -10.15
N ARG A 248 13.14 11.90 -10.90
CA ARG A 248 11.85 12.36 -11.43
C ARG A 248 10.72 11.49 -10.94
N PHE A 249 9.61 12.14 -10.65
CA PHE A 249 8.36 11.48 -10.26
C PHE A 249 7.22 12.02 -11.12
N CYS A 250 6.44 11.12 -11.71
CA CYS A 250 5.22 11.43 -12.46
C CYS A 250 4.03 10.69 -11.86
N PHE A 251 2.87 11.32 -11.89
CA PHE A 251 1.60 10.72 -11.46
C PHE A 251 0.63 10.66 -12.63
N ILE A 252 0.15 9.47 -12.95
CA ILE A 252 -0.81 9.20 -14.02
C ILE A 252 -2.09 8.66 -13.41
N SER A 253 -3.23 9.21 -13.80
CA SER A 253 -4.55 8.72 -13.41
C SER A 253 -5.49 8.66 -14.60
N PRO A 254 -6.39 7.67 -14.69
CA PRO A 254 -7.43 7.64 -15.72
C PRO A 254 -8.51 8.70 -15.50
N TYR A 255 -8.63 9.24 -14.29
CA TYR A 255 -9.61 10.27 -13.93
C TYR A 255 -8.95 11.35 -13.08
N PRO A 256 -9.43 12.61 -13.16
CA PRO A 256 -8.94 13.68 -12.29
C PRO A 256 -9.17 13.33 -10.81
N ILE A 257 -8.18 13.60 -9.99
CA ILE A 257 -8.30 13.44 -8.53
C ILE A 257 -9.10 14.63 -7.97
N PRO A 258 -10.10 14.38 -7.11
CA PRO A 258 -10.86 15.46 -6.47
C PRO A 258 -9.94 16.41 -5.69
N GLU A 259 -10.20 17.71 -5.79
CA GLU A 259 -9.34 18.77 -5.21
C GLU A 259 -9.11 18.55 -3.69
N PHE A 260 -10.16 18.15 -2.94
CA PHE A 260 -10.04 17.91 -1.51
C PHE A 260 -9.10 16.73 -1.19
N GLU A 261 -9.06 15.68 -2.04
CA GLU A 261 -8.12 14.57 -1.91
C GLU A 261 -6.70 15.01 -2.29
N GLN A 262 -6.56 15.81 -3.34
CA GLN A 262 -5.26 16.39 -3.72
C GLN A 262 -4.68 17.21 -2.56
N GLN A 263 -5.47 18.10 -1.95
CA GLN A 263 -5.04 18.93 -0.82
C GLN A 263 -4.66 18.07 0.39
N THR A 264 -5.48 17.09 0.73
CA THR A 264 -5.24 16.21 1.89
C THR A 264 -3.98 15.36 1.70
N VAL A 265 -3.91 14.66 0.57
CA VAL A 265 -2.81 13.72 0.32
C VAL A 265 -1.49 14.46 0.08
N SER A 266 -1.51 15.57 -0.67
CA SER A 266 -0.29 16.38 -0.83
C SER A 266 0.22 16.92 0.52
N GLY A 267 -0.68 17.23 1.45
CA GLY A 267 -0.34 17.61 2.83
C GLY A 267 0.41 16.52 3.60
N PHE A 268 0.13 15.23 3.33
CA PHE A 268 0.90 14.11 3.90
C PHE A 268 2.25 13.90 3.20
N LEU A 269 2.28 14.12 1.89
CA LEU A 269 3.46 13.85 1.07
C LEU A 269 4.54 14.93 1.22
N HIS A 270 4.13 16.21 1.26
CA HIS A 270 5.05 17.34 1.20
C HIS A 270 6.13 17.35 2.31
N PRO A 271 5.81 17.01 3.58
CA PRO A 271 6.83 16.91 4.64
C PRO A 271 7.83 15.76 4.43
N VAL A 272 7.47 14.74 3.63
CA VAL A 272 8.28 13.54 3.39
C VAL A 272 9.11 13.70 2.11
N SER A 273 8.47 14.09 1.02
CA SER A 273 9.11 14.34 -0.28
C SER A 273 8.35 15.41 -1.08
N PRO A 274 8.86 16.64 -1.13
CA PRO A 274 8.32 17.68 -2.00
C PRO A 274 8.27 17.28 -3.48
N THR A 275 9.22 16.46 -3.94
CA THR A 275 9.27 15.94 -5.32
C THR A 275 8.02 15.14 -5.64
N VAL A 276 7.64 14.20 -4.78
CA VAL A 276 6.46 13.36 -4.97
C VAL A 276 5.16 14.18 -4.80
N ALA A 277 5.12 15.08 -3.82
CA ALA A 277 3.97 15.95 -3.63
C ALA A 277 3.69 16.83 -4.86
N ASN A 278 4.72 17.46 -5.41
CA ASN A 278 4.60 18.31 -6.61
C ASN A 278 4.22 17.47 -7.85
N GLY A 279 4.82 16.28 -8.03
CA GLY A 279 4.46 15.40 -9.15
C GLY A 279 3.02 14.90 -9.06
N PHE A 280 2.51 14.65 -7.85
CA PHE A 280 1.11 14.30 -7.62
C PHE A 280 0.15 15.46 -7.96
N LEU A 281 0.49 16.69 -7.57
CA LEU A 281 -0.31 17.87 -7.89
C LEU A 281 -0.29 18.23 -9.39
N ASN A 282 0.74 17.81 -10.12
CA ASN A 282 0.85 17.95 -11.58
C ASN A 282 0.39 16.68 -12.30
N GLU A 283 -0.75 16.13 -11.92
CA GLU A 283 -1.27 14.88 -12.45
C GLU A 283 -1.42 14.89 -13.97
N GLU A 284 -1.06 13.78 -14.62
CA GLU A 284 -1.37 13.47 -16.01
C GLU A 284 -2.65 12.65 -16.08
N VAL A 285 -3.73 13.23 -16.60
CA VAL A 285 -5.00 12.52 -16.77
C VAL A 285 -4.99 11.79 -18.11
N ARG A 286 -5.09 10.47 -18.10
CA ARG A 286 -5.20 9.61 -19.29
C ARG A 286 -6.55 8.92 -19.35
N GLU A 287 -7.55 9.60 -19.87
CA GLU A 287 -8.91 9.05 -19.99
C GLU A 287 -8.99 7.77 -20.85
N ASP A 288 -8.07 7.61 -21.81
CA ASP A 288 -7.94 6.40 -22.62
C ASP A 288 -7.49 5.17 -21.80
N TRP A 289 -7.04 5.37 -20.57
CA TRP A 289 -6.70 4.31 -19.62
C TRP A 289 -7.88 3.88 -18.74
N SER A 290 -9.04 4.52 -18.88
CA SER A 290 -10.26 4.11 -18.18
C SER A 290 -10.70 2.70 -18.61
N PHE A 291 -11.34 1.96 -17.68
CA PHE A 291 -11.91 0.64 -17.93
C PHE A 291 -13.39 0.69 -18.27
N GLU A 292 -13.94 1.87 -18.47
CA GLU A 292 -15.31 2.01 -18.96
C GLU A 292 -15.39 1.38 -20.35
N MET A 293 -16.18 0.31 -20.45
CA MET A 293 -16.52 -0.24 -21.77
C MET A 293 -17.27 0.87 -22.51
N LYS A 294 -16.68 1.36 -23.59
CA LYS A 294 -17.43 2.21 -24.54
C LYS A 294 -18.57 1.33 -25.05
N GLU A 295 -19.81 1.69 -24.70
CA GLU A 295 -21.03 1.09 -25.22
C GLU A 295 -21.06 1.17 -26.75
#